data_20b51eceab02445ca0c7c6a8bc126392
#
_entry.id   20b51eceab02445ca0c7c6a8bc126392
#
_cell.length_a   1.000
_cell.length_b   1.000
_cell.length_c   1.000
_cell.angle_alpha   90.00
_cell.angle_beta   90.00
_cell.angle_gamma   90.00
#
_symmetry.space_group_name_H-M   'P 1'
#
loop_
_entity.id
_entity.type
_entity.pdbx_description
1 polymer ?
#
loop_
_entity_poly.entity_id
_entity_poly.type
_entity_poly.pdbx_seq_one_letter_code
_entity_poly.pdbx_strand_id
1 'polypeptide(L)'
;MKSIVIPLGMAMLFSCSNDMKNLQQLSVQKKFPQGEAYDFKLVYTDSSKVVAVLTSPLNKDFSNQQMPYSEFPEGVKVEFYDQARHKNTVQAKYGIIYPSADIVELRDSVVLTTYDGKKLNTPQLFWDQKEDWIFTDREFTFTDTKKGTVTKGIGMDFDKKFSSVKAHKTT
;
A
#
# COMPACT_ATOMS: atom_id res chain seq x y z
N MET A 1 -27.13 71.89 40.99
CA MET A 1 -27.78 70.71 40.45
C MET A 1 -26.72 70.01 39.59
N LYS A 2 -26.11 68.93 40.10
CA LYS A 2 -25.00 68.24 39.44
C LYS A 2 -25.51 66.90 38.86
N SER A 3 -25.50 66.80 37.57
CA SER A 3 -25.88 65.60 36.87
C SER A 3 -24.74 64.56 36.96
N ILE A 4 -25.03 63.41 37.55
CA ILE A 4 -24.13 62.27 37.57
C ILE A 4 -24.48 61.40 36.38
N VAL A 5 -23.62 61.40 35.37
CA VAL A 5 -23.70 60.50 34.24
C VAL A 5 -22.82 59.27 34.60
N ILE A 6 -23.47 58.15 34.83
CA ILE A 6 -22.81 56.89 35.12
C ILE A 6 -22.43 56.23 33.77
N PRO A 7 -21.17 55.85 33.52
CA PRO A 7 -20.83 55.09 32.33
C PRO A 7 -21.15 53.62 32.57
N LEU A 8 -22.32 53.19 32.09
CA LEU A 8 -22.74 51.80 32.01
C LEU A 8 -22.30 51.25 30.62
N GLY A 9 -21.04 50.94 30.48
CA GLY A 9 -20.52 50.53 29.18
C GLY A 9 -19.28 49.67 29.17
N MET A 10 -19.01 48.94 30.26
CA MET A 10 -17.76 48.16 30.32
C MET A 10 -17.91 46.81 31.02
N ALA A 11 -18.71 45.90 30.43
CA ALA A 11 -18.80 44.54 30.93
C ALA A 11 -19.30 43.56 29.84
N MET A 12 -18.66 43.54 28.63
CA MET A 12 -18.85 42.44 27.68
C MET A 12 -17.54 42.07 27.01
N LEU A 13 -16.52 41.79 27.79
CA LEU A 13 -15.36 41.03 27.34
C LEU A 13 -15.35 39.66 28.02
N PHE A 14 -16.42 38.87 27.81
CA PHE A 14 -16.38 37.46 28.16
C PHE A 14 -15.71 36.75 26.99
N SER A 15 -14.43 36.62 27.12
CA SER A 15 -13.55 35.50 26.89
C SER A 15 -14.28 34.27 26.33
N CYS A 16 -14.26 34.13 25.02
CA CYS A 16 -14.25 32.82 24.41
C CYS A 16 -12.91 32.14 24.78
N SER A 17 -12.89 31.38 25.83
CA SER A 17 -11.84 30.39 26.04
C SER A 17 -12.04 29.31 24.97
N ASN A 18 -11.45 29.52 23.80
CA ASN A 18 -11.32 28.48 22.80
C ASN A 18 -10.56 27.32 23.45
N ASP A 19 -11.26 26.25 23.67
CA ASP A 19 -10.73 24.99 24.15
C ASP A 19 -9.84 24.37 23.05
N MET A 20 -8.66 24.99 22.84
CA MET A 20 -7.66 24.58 21.85
C MET A 20 -7.23 23.12 22.04
N LYS A 21 -7.40 22.57 23.26
CA LYS A 21 -7.12 21.15 23.54
C LYS A 21 -8.11 20.22 22.85
N ASN A 22 -9.38 20.60 22.75
CA ASN A 22 -10.38 19.81 22.03
C ASN A 22 -10.20 19.88 20.51
N LEU A 23 -9.73 21.02 20.00
CA LEU A 23 -9.39 21.15 18.58
C LEU A 23 -8.13 20.38 18.19
N GLN A 24 -7.13 20.28 19.09
CA GLN A 24 -5.97 19.43 18.86
C GLN A 24 -6.29 17.94 18.91
N GLN A 25 -7.28 17.50 19.67
CA GLN A 25 -7.76 16.11 19.64
C GLN A 25 -8.57 15.78 18.39
N LEU A 26 -9.22 16.76 17.77
CA LEU A 26 -9.89 16.61 16.47
C LEU A 26 -8.90 16.62 15.30
N SER A 27 -7.70 17.15 15.50
CA SER A 27 -6.63 17.16 14.49
C SER A 27 -5.77 15.89 14.44
N VAL A 28 -6.10 14.85 15.19
CA VAL A 28 -5.77 13.48 14.78
C VAL A 28 -6.61 13.23 13.54
N GLN A 29 -6.10 13.66 12.39
CA GLN A 29 -6.73 13.49 11.10
C GLN A 29 -7.00 11.99 10.92
N LYS A 30 -8.20 11.55 11.27
CA LYS A 30 -8.70 10.29 10.75
C LYS A 30 -8.66 10.43 9.24
N LYS A 31 -7.72 9.74 8.62
CA LYS A 31 -7.65 9.67 7.17
C LYS A 31 -8.90 8.96 6.71
N PHE A 32 -9.80 9.69 6.07
CA PHE A 32 -10.99 9.11 5.45
C PHE A 32 -10.69 8.89 3.98
N PRO A 33 -11.05 7.75 3.42
CA PRO A 33 -10.94 7.54 1.98
C PRO A 33 -11.89 8.51 1.25
N GLN A 34 -11.49 8.96 0.08
CA GLN A 34 -12.33 9.73 -0.83
C GLN A 34 -13.43 8.85 -1.44
N GLY A 35 -13.16 7.56 -1.60
CA GLY A 35 -14.08 6.57 -2.13
C GLY A 35 -13.73 5.16 -1.70
N GLU A 36 -14.72 4.27 -1.77
CA GLU A 36 -14.56 2.84 -1.55
C GLU A 36 -15.19 2.09 -2.73
N ALA A 37 -14.52 1.04 -3.21
CA ALA A 37 -15.01 0.18 -4.27
C ALA A 37 -14.93 -1.28 -3.82
N TYR A 38 -16.07 -1.96 -3.87
CA TYR A 38 -16.20 -3.39 -3.56
C TYR A 38 -16.03 -4.21 -4.83
N ASP A 39 -15.57 -5.46 -4.68
CA ASP A 39 -15.27 -6.36 -5.80
C ASP A 39 -14.39 -5.70 -6.87
N PHE A 40 -13.38 -5.00 -6.38
CA PHE A 40 -12.50 -4.18 -7.20
C PHE A 40 -11.68 -5.01 -8.17
N LYS A 41 -11.67 -4.59 -9.43
CA LYS A 41 -10.85 -5.19 -10.49
C LYS A 41 -10.20 -4.12 -11.35
N LEU A 42 -8.89 -4.15 -11.41
CA LEU A 42 -8.09 -3.28 -12.29
C LEU A 42 -7.36 -4.13 -13.34
N VAL A 43 -7.53 -3.79 -14.60
CA VAL A 43 -6.84 -4.43 -15.72
C VAL A 43 -5.81 -3.47 -16.27
N TYR A 44 -4.55 -3.88 -16.20
CA TYR A 44 -3.43 -3.11 -16.73
C TYR A 44 -3.07 -3.61 -18.11
N THR A 45 -3.00 -2.70 -19.09
CA THR A 45 -2.69 -3.04 -20.47
C THR A 45 -1.46 -2.26 -20.94
N ASP A 46 -0.60 -2.93 -21.70
CA ASP A 46 0.47 -2.33 -22.47
C ASP A 46 0.35 -2.75 -23.91
N SER A 47 0.40 -1.76 -24.84
CA SER A 47 0.29 -1.99 -26.28
C SER A 47 -0.89 -2.90 -26.66
N SER A 48 -2.08 -2.63 -26.08
CA SER A 48 -3.33 -3.39 -26.24
C SER A 48 -3.30 -4.83 -25.71
N LYS A 49 -2.29 -5.22 -24.95
CA LYS A 49 -2.20 -6.53 -24.31
C LYS A 49 -2.36 -6.38 -22.80
N VAL A 50 -3.16 -7.24 -22.19
CA VAL A 50 -3.26 -7.31 -20.73
C VAL A 50 -1.92 -7.78 -20.17
N VAL A 51 -1.30 -6.97 -19.30
CA VAL A 51 -0.03 -7.30 -18.64
C VAL A 51 -0.20 -7.63 -17.18
N ALA A 52 -1.26 -7.08 -16.54
CA ALA A 52 -1.60 -7.44 -15.17
C ALA A 52 -3.11 -7.29 -14.92
N VAL A 53 -3.61 -8.07 -13.96
CA VAL A 53 -4.98 -7.96 -13.43
C VAL A 53 -4.88 -7.99 -11.91
N LEU A 54 -5.32 -6.91 -11.27
CA LEU A 54 -5.45 -6.80 -9.82
C LEU A 54 -6.90 -7.02 -9.42
N THR A 55 -7.13 -7.81 -8.40
CA THR A 55 -8.44 -8.04 -7.79
C THR A 55 -8.35 -7.90 -6.28
N SER A 56 -9.38 -7.31 -5.67
CA SER A 56 -9.50 -7.16 -4.22
C SER A 56 -10.97 -7.10 -3.82
N PRO A 57 -11.37 -7.64 -2.67
CA PRO A 57 -12.72 -7.47 -2.14
C PRO A 57 -13.07 -6.01 -1.86
N LEU A 58 -12.10 -5.22 -1.43
CA LEU A 58 -12.28 -3.81 -1.08
C LEU A 58 -11.07 -2.99 -1.50
N ASN A 59 -11.31 -1.89 -2.22
CA ASN A 59 -10.36 -0.81 -2.48
C ASN A 59 -10.82 0.45 -1.76
N LYS A 60 -9.91 1.11 -1.07
CA LYS A 60 -10.09 2.44 -0.46
C LYS A 60 -9.19 3.44 -1.15
N ASP A 61 -9.80 4.48 -1.71
CA ASP A 61 -9.10 5.55 -2.40
C ASP A 61 -8.78 6.69 -1.43
N PHE A 62 -7.50 6.96 -1.23
CA PHE A 62 -6.96 8.07 -0.44
C PHE A 62 -6.25 9.10 -1.32
N SER A 63 -6.74 9.34 -2.54
CA SER A 63 -6.19 10.35 -3.45
C SER A 63 -6.34 11.79 -2.93
N ASN A 64 -7.19 12.02 -1.92
CA ASN A 64 -7.35 13.28 -1.21
C ASN A 64 -6.26 13.57 -0.16
N GLN A 65 -5.29 12.68 0.03
CA GLN A 65 -4.20 12.88 0.99
C GLN A 65 -3.02 13.62 0.35
N GLN A 66 -2.18 14.22 1.19
CA GLN A 66 -0.95 14.89 0.75
C GLN A 66 -0.01 13.94 -0.04
N MET A 67 0.05 12.68 0.35
CA MET A 67 0.65 11.59 -0.40
C MET A 67 -0.48 10.65 -0.84
N PRO A 68 -0.94 10.75 -2.09
CA PRO A 68 -2.03 9.92 -2.60
C PRO A 68 -1.68 8.43 -2.59
N TYR A 69 -2.64 7.58 -2.20
CA TYR A 69 -2.49 6.13 -2.24
C TYR A 69 -3.83 5.42 -2.38
N SER A 70 -3.79 4.17 -2.82
CA SER A 70 -4.91 3.23 -2.79
C SER A 70 -4.59 2.08 -1.84
N GLU A 71 -5.52 1.73 -0.99
CA GLU A 71 -5.40 0.68 0.03
C GLU A 71 -6.32 -0.48 -0.26
N PHE A 72 -5.84 -1.70 -0.01
CA PHE A 72 -6.57 -2.96 -0.18
C PHE A 72 -6.55 -3.71 1.16
N PRO A 73 -7.44 -3.35 2.11
CA PRO A 73 -7.37 -3.84 3.50
C PRO A 73 -7.88 -5.27 3.67
N GLU A 74 -8.64 -5.81 2.72
CA GLU A 74 -9.23 -7.15 2.79
C GLU A 74 -8.53 -8.17 1.89
N GLY A 75 -7.30 -7.82 1.48
CA GLY A 75 -6.48 -8.65 0.63
C GLY A 75 -6.44 -8.20 -0.81
N VAL A 76 -5.42 -8.64 -1.50
CA VAL A 76 -5.17 -8.33 -2.90
C VAL A 76 -4.56 -9.53 -3.61
N LYS A 77 -4.99 -9.75 -4.84
CA LYS A 77 -4.40 -10.71 -5.76
C LYS A 77 -4.05 -10.00 -7.06
N VAL A 78 -2.82 -10.18 -7.51
CA VAL A 78 -2.35 -9.70 -8.81
C VAL A 78 -1.94 -10.89 -9.66
N GLU A 79 -2.52 -11.00 -10.85
CA GLU A 79 -2.08 -11.88 -11.91
C GLU A 79 -1.30 -11.05 -12.91
N PHE A 80 -0.08 -11.43 -13.24
CA PHE A 80 0.74 -10.71 -14.21
C PHE A 80 1.36 -11.68 -15.23
N TYR A 81 1.57 -11.18 -16.44
CA TYR A 81 1.94 -11.98 -17.59
C TYR A 81 3.29 -11.55 -18.12
N ASP A 82 4.15 -12.51 -18.40
CA ASP A 82 5.41 -12.26 -19.10
C ASP A 82 5.21 -12.07 -20.62
N GLN A 83 6.30 -11.86 -21.35
CA GLN A 83 6.27 -11.70 -22.80
C GLN A 83 5.76 -12.96 -23.54
N ALA A 84 6.00 -14.14 -22.99
CA ALA A 84 5.52 -15.42 -23.52
C ALA A 84 4.10 -15.76 -23.05
N ARG A 85 3.41 -14.83 -22.35
CA ARG A 85 2.05 -14.99 -21.82
C ARG A 85 1.92 -16.02 -20.70
N HIS A 86 3.00 -16.37 -20.04
CA HIS A 86 2.92 -17.18 -18.84
C HIS A 86 2.37 -16.34 -17.68
N LYS A 87 1.48 -16.94 -16.91
CA LYS A 87 0.82 -16.31 -15.79
C LYS A 87 1.60 -16.52 -14.49
N ASN A 88 1.95 -15.44 -13.83
CA ASN A 88 2.46 -15.41 -12.47
C ASN A 88 1.42 -14.77 -11.55
N THR A 89 1.46 -15.09 -10.28
CA THR A 89 0.51 -14.56 -9.29
C THR A 89 1.22 -14.10 -8.03
N VAL A 90 0.74 -13.00 -7.48
CA VAL A 90 1.09 -12.59 -6.11
C VAL A 90 -0.20 -12.34 -5.34
N GLN A 91 -0.21 -12.76 -4.08
CA GLN A 91 -1.34 -12.59 -3.16
C GLN A 91 -0.81 -12.10 -1.83
N ALA A 92 -1.59 -11.24 -1.17
CA ALA A 92 -1.32 -10.76 0.18
C ALA A 92 -2.64 -10.48 0.89
N LYS A 93 -2.62 -10.45 2.23
CA LYS A 93 -3.79 -10.06 3.01
C LYS A 93 -4.02 -8.56 3.06
N TYR A 94 -3.02 -7.79 2.70
CA TYR A 94 -3.05 -6.33 2.70
C TYR A 94 -2.15 -5.78 1.58
N GLY A 95 -2.58 -4.70 0.94
CA GLY A 95 -1.81 -4.04 -0.10
C GLY A 95 -2.00 -2.53 -0.10
N ILE A 96 -0.98 -1.80 -0.55
CA ILE A 96 -1.03 -0.36 -0.82
C ILE A 96 -0.34 -0.10 -2.16
N ILE A 97 -0.91 0.82 -2.94
CA ILE A 97 -0.29 1.38 -4.13
C ILE A 97 -0.05 2.86 -3.90
N TYR A 98 1.16 3.32 -4.13
CA TYR A 98 1.59 4.73 -4.10
C TYR A 98 1.88 5.20 -5.54
N PRO A 99 0.89 5.76 -6.27
CA PRO A 99 1.06 6.10 -7.68
C PRO A 99 2.15 7.15 -7.94
N SER A 100 2.31 8.11 -7.03
CA SER A 100 3.32 9.17 -7.16
C SER A 100 4.75 8.71 -6.92
N ALA A 101 4.93 7.53 -6.30
CA ALA A 101 6.24 6.92 -6.06
C ALA A 101 6.50 5.71 -6.95
N ASP A 102 5.52 5.27 -7.74
CA ASP A 102 5.55 4.04 -8.53
C ASP A 102 5.84 2.78 -7.68
N ILE A 103 5.41 2.80 -6.40
CA ILE A 103 5.64 1.72 -5.44
C ILE A 103 4.34 0.99 -5.13
N VAL A 104 4.40 -0.33 -5.15
CA VAL A 104 3.40 -1.24 -4.57
C VAL A 104 3.99 -1.91 -3.35
N GLU A 105 3.27 -1.88 -2.25
CA GLU A 105 3.61 -2.58 -1.03
C GLU A 105 2.56 -3.64 -0.72
N LEU A 106 3.01 -4.86 -0.48
CA LEU A 106 2.17 -5.99 -0.07
C LEU A 106 2.61 -6.44 1.31
N ARG A 107 1.65 -6.70 2.19
CA ARG A 107 1.88 -7.13 3.57
C ARG A 107 1.03 -8.34 3.93
N ASP A 108 1.47 -9.01 4.96
CA ASP A 108 0.77 -10.13 5.61
C ASP A 108 0.54 -11.32 4.69
N SER A 109 1.34 -12.35 4.93
CA SER A 109 1.28 -13.63 4.21
C SER A 109 1.40 -13.47 2.69
N VAL A 110 2.40 -12.69 2.25
CA VAL A 110 2.66 -12.51 0.82
C VAL A 110 3.15 -13.82 0.22
N VAL A 111 2.47 -14.25 -0.84
CA VAL A 111 2.81 -15.44 -1.60
C VAL A 111 2.90 -15.07 -3.07
N LEU A 112 4.10 -15.18 -3.62
CA LEU A 112 4.33 -15.05 -5.05
C LEU A 112 4.58 -16.43 -5.64
N THR A 113 3.91 -16.74 -6.75
CA THR A 113 4.02 -18.02 -7.46
C THR A 113 4.26 -17.75 -8.94
N THR A 114 5.31 -18.31 -9.49
CA THR A 114 5.63 -18.21 -10.91
C THR A 114 5.07 -19.40 -11.68
N TYR A 115 4.89 -19.22 -13.00
CA TYR A 115 4.41 -20.26 -13.90
C TYR A 115 5.30 -21.52 -13.92
N ASP A 116 6.60 -21.34 -13.65
CA ASP A 116 7.59 -22.42 -13.64
C ASP A 116 7.69 -23.12 -12.28
N GLY A 117 6.80 -22.77 -11.32
CA GLY A 117 6.68 -23.46 -10.03
C GLY A 117 7.59 -22.92 -8.94
N LYS A 118 8.24 -21.79 -9.10
CA LYS A 118 8.92 -21.11 -8.01
C LYS A 118 7.91 -20.43 -7.10
N LYS A 119 8.17 -20.44 -5.81
CA LYS A 119 7.29 -19.84 -4.80
C LYS A 119 8.09 -19.05 -3.78
N LEU A 120 7.72 -17.79 -3.57
CA LEU A 120 8.24 -16.96 -2.50
C LEU A 120 7.16 -16.74 -1.46
N ASN A 121 7.49 -16.98 -0.17
CA ASN A 121 6.67 -16.60 0.96
C ASN A 121 7.44 -15.61 1.82
N THR A 122 6.81 -14.47 2.16
CA THR A 122 7.39 -13.42 2.99
C THR A 122 6.28 -12.63 3.68
N PRO A 123 6.51 -12.00 4.85
CA PRO A 123 5.52 -11.13 5.45
C PRO A 123 5.31 -9.81 4.72
N GLN A 124 6.27 -9.37 3.89
CA GLN A 124 6.22 -8.09 3.19
C GLN A 124 6.95 -8.18 1.86
N LEU A 125 6.44 -7.49 0.84
CA LEU A 125 7.04 -7.41 -0.49
C LEU A 125 6.81 -6.02 -1.06
N PHE A 126 7.84 -5.45 -1.66
CA PHE A 126 7.78 -4.21 -2.41
C PHE A 126 7.99 -4.48 -3.89
N TRP A 127 7.31 -3.71 -4.73
CA TRP A 127 7.55 -3.64 -6.15
C TRP A 127 7.73 -2.18 -6.56
N ASP A 128 8.94 -1.87 -7.01
CA ASP A 128 9.26 -0.64 -7.71
C ASP A 128 8.89 -0.82 -9.19
N GLN A 129 7.81 -0.14 -9.60
CA GLN A 129 7.28 -0.26 -10.95
C GLN A 129 8.15 0.46 -11.99
N LYS A 130 8.85 1.50 -11.57
CA LYS A 130 9.74 2.28 -12.42
C LYS A 130 11.02 1.51 -12.77
N GLU A 131 11.62 0.87 -11.78
CA GLU A 131 12.83 0.09 -11.95
C GLU A 131 12.55 -1.40 -12.30
N ASP A 132 11.26 -1.81 -12.35
CA ASP A 132 10.82 -3.21 -12.52
C ASP A 132 11.48 -4.17 -11.51
N TRP A 133 11.67 -3.69 -10.28
CA TRP A 133 12.40 -4.36 -9.22
C TRP A 133 11.50 -4.78 -8.07
N ILE A 134 11.60 -6.05 -7.65
CA ILE A 134 10.79 -6.60 -6.57
C ILE A 134 11.72 -7.01 -5.44
N PHE A 135 11.41 -6.61 -4.20
CA PHE A 135 12.28 -6.88 -3.07
C PHE A 135 11.53 -7.03 -1.74
N THR A 136 12.21 -7.68 -0.80
CA THR A 136 11.82 -7.74 0.61
C THR A 136 13.05 -7.64 1.49
N ASP A 137 12.95 -6.91 2.60
CA ASP A 137 13.96 -6.87 3.66
C ASP A 137 13.62 -7.81 4.83
N ARG A 138 12.52 -8.55 4.69
CA ARG A 138 12.01 -9.46 5.73
C ARG A 138 12.51 -10.88 5.52
N GLU A 139 12.16 -11.72 6.47
CA GLU A 139 12.35 -13.16 6.33
C GLU A 139 11.62 -13.68 5.09
N PHE A 140 12.25 -14.60 4.41
CA PHE A 140 11.65 -15.23 3.25
C PHE A 140 11.87 -16.76 3.25
N THR A 141 10.98 -17.46 2.57
CA THR A 141 11.17 -18.83 2.14
C THR A 141 10.94 -18.89 0.64
N PHE A 142 11.98 -19.22 -0.10
CA PHE A 142 11.94 -19.39 -1.55
C PHE A 142 12.03 -20.90 -1.87
N THR A 143 11.09 -21.39 -2.65
CA THR A 143 11.00 -22.78 -3.07
C THR A 143 11.06 -22.87 -4.58
N ASP A 144 11.96 -23.67 -5.12
CA ASP A 144 11.98 -24.07 -6.52
C ASP A 144 11.49 -25.51 -6.61
N THR A 145 10.23 -25.68 -7.03
CA THR A 145 9.60 -27.01 -7.08
C THR A 145 10.20 -27.91 -8.15
N LYS A 146 10.76 -27.36 -9.21
CA LYS A 146 11.42 -28.15 -10.26
C LYS A 146 12.76 -28.72 -9.81
N LYS A 147 13.51 -27.93 -9.03
CA LYS A 147 14.81 -28.37 -8.48
C LYS A 147 14.67 -29.06 -7.13
N GLY A 148 13.50 -28.98 -6.49
CA GLY A 148 13.29 -29.51 -5.14
C GLY A 148 14.08 -28.77 -4.06
N THR A 149 14.46 -27.50 -4.31
CA THR A 149 15.27 -26.72 -3.38
C THR A 149 14.43 -25.75 -2.58
N VAL A 150 14.77 -25.57 -1.31
CA VAL A 150 14.19 -24.57 -0.41
C VAL A 150 15.33 -23.71 0.15
N THR A 151 15.23 -22.41 -0.05
CA THR A 151 16.14 -21.41 0.49
C THR A 151 15.40 -20.52 1.46
N LYS A 152 15.99 -20.30 2.64
CA LYS A 152 15.47 -19.36 3.64
C LYS A 152 16.51 -18.28 3.91
N GLY A 153 16.05 -17.10 4.29
CA GLY A 153 16.95 -16.01 4.62
C GLY A 153 16.21 -14.74 5.00
N ILE A 154 16.97 -13.65 5.04
CA ILE A 154 16.47 -12.28 5.30
C ILE A 154 16.95 -11.41 4.15
N GLY A 155 16.02 -10.67 3.54
CA GLY A 155 16.28 -9.82 2.40
C GLY A 155 16.47 -10.61 1.10
N MET A 156 15.65 -10.30 0.12
CA MET A 156 15.70 -10.92 -1.20
C MET A 156 15.21 -9.92 -2.25
N ASP A 157 15.93 -9.85 -3.35
CA ASP A 157 15.54 -9.04 -4.51
C ASP A 157 15.60 -9.84 -5.80
N PHE A 158 14.76 -9.45 -6.72
CA PHE A 158 14.69 -10.02 -8.05
C PHE A 158 14.05 -9.05 -9.06
N ASP A 159 14.41 -9.26 -10.31
CA ASP A 159 13.77 -8.57 -11.41
C ASP A 159 12.36 -9.13 -11.69
N LYS A 160 11.50 -8.36 -12.35
CA LYS A 160 10.12 -8.77 -12.74
C LYS A 160 10.07 -10.07 -13.54
N LYS A 161 11.16 -10.45 -14.21
CA LYS A 161 11.27 -11.67 -15.03
C LYS A 161 11.75 -12.88 -14.21
N PHE A 162 12.12 -12.68 -12.93
CA PHE A 162 12.73 -13.71 -12.06
C PHE A 162 13.99 -14.35 -12.67
N SER A 163 14.68 -13.63 -13.54
CA SER A 163 15.93 -14.07 -14.17
C SER A 163 17.14 -13.83 -13.27
N SER A 164 17.08 -12.79 -12.45
CA SER A 164 18.09 -12.48 -11.44
C SER A 164 17.47 -12.50 -10.07
N VAL A 165 17.92 -13.39 -9.20
CA VAL A 165 17.47 -13.53 -7.80
C VAL A 165 18.69 -13.39 -6.91
N LYS A 166 18.65 -12.43 -5.97
CA LYS A 166 19.71 -12.19 -4.99
C LYS A 166 19.15 -12.29 -3.60
N ALA A 167 19.71 -13.15 -2.77
CA ALA A 167 19.43 -13.20 -1.34
C ALA A 167 20.52 -12.44 -0.58
N HIS A 168 20.15 -11.60 0.38
CA HIS A 168 21.10 -10.78 1.14
C HIS A 168 21.75 -11.62 2.25
N LYS A 169 20.97 -12.41 2.97
CA LYS A 169 21.46 -13.29 4.02
C LYS A 169 20.67 -14.60 4.00
N THR A 170 21.35 -15.69 3.74
CA THR A 170 20.78 -17.05 3.78
C THR A 170 21.12 -17.77 5.09
N THR A 171 20.21 -18.62 5.54
CA THR A 171 20.39 -19.50 6.72
C THR A 171 20.26 -20.96 6.33
#